data_765336615007ff7afaa444a3af8ef929
#
_entry.id   765336615007ff7afaa444a3af8ef929
#
_cell.length_a   1.000
_cell.length_b   1.000
_cell.length_c   1.000
_cell.angle_alpha   90.00
_cell.angle_beta   90.00
_cell.angle_gamma   90.00
#
_symmetry.space_group_name_H-M   'P 1'
#
loop_
_entity.id
_entity.type
_entity.pdbx_description
1 polymer ?
#
loop_
_entity_poly.entity_id
_entity_poly.type
_entity_poly.pdbx_seq_one_letter_code
_entity_poly.pdbx_strand_id
1 'polypeptide(L)'
;MNILLVGSGGREHALARSFAKSSQVERVFCAPGNPGMESDKIECVDIAQDAFETLAAFCEDNAIDWTFVGPELPLFAGIVDYFEAHGLKIFGPSKQAAQIESSKAFAKQLMERYHIPTAAYSVHTSFESALQAIETRCATPSSFIPIVIKADGPAAGKGVIIAHSLSEATEALQEIFMSQDFGSQTKVVLEELLQGPEFSFFTLVQGSTRIYLPCAQDFKRQGTGDTGLNTGGMGAYTPVPFVTKELLTKTIDEIVEPTLSALEQEGAQFNGVLYTGLMLTDKGPKVIEFNARFGDPETQAVTAILDEDLAVMIDALLKGKETTRFARAHGACVGVVVAADGYPKAYVKGISLRDFENPPASIELIYAGVSRAGAADTGVSRAGADSGLKDVGDGLVSAGGRILMALAQGNDIQEARTSVYDYLDELTLSHMFYRKDIALKAVEQLNKRA
;
A
#
# COMPACT_ATOMS: atom_id res chain seq x y z
N MET A 1 16.95 -19.25 -7.92
CA MET A 1 15.49 -19.17 -8.16
C MET A 1 15.20 -18.07 -9.15
N ASN A 2 14.26 -18.31 -10.07
CA ASN A 2 13.66 -17.29 -10.91
C ASN A 2 12.28 -16.92 -10.34
N ILE A 3 12.03 -15.64 -10.16
CA ILE A 3 10.82 -15.14 -9.55
C ILE A 3 10.10 -14.22 -10.54
N LEU A 4 8.78 -14.40 -10.70
CA LEU A 4 7.93 -13.42 -11.38
C LEU A 4 7.26 -12.52 -10.32
N LEU A 5 7.41 -11.21 -10.48
CA LEU A 5 6.74 -10.19 -9.66
C LEU A 5 5.77 -9.42 -10.55
N VAL A 6 4.47 -9.59 -10.30
CA VAL A 6 3.42 -8.87 -11.02
C VAL A 6 3.23 -7.48 -10.43
N GLY A 7 3.29 -6.44 -11.27
CA GLY A 7 3.09 -5.05 -10.91
C GLY A 7 4.25 -4.13 -11.34
N SER A 8 4.12 -2.82 -11.08
CA SER A 8 5.02 -1.79 -11.60
C SER A 8 5.27 -0.61 -10.66
N GLY A 9 4.67 -0.59 -9.47
CA GLY A 9 4.74 0.52 -8.52
C GLY A 9 5.98 0.52 -7.64
N GLY A 10 6.04 1.47 -6.71
CA GLY A 10 7.13 1.55 -5.73
C GLY A 10 7.19 0.34 -4.79
N ARG A 11 6.04 -0.21 -4.41
CA ARG A 11 5.96 -1.46 -3.65
C ARG A 11 6.66 -2.60 -4.39
N GLU A 12 6.35 -2.78 -5.67
CA GLU A 12 6.94 -3.84 -6.49
C GLU A 12 8.43 -3.60 -6.67
N HIS A 13 8.88 -2.35 -6.85
CA HIS A 13 10.31 -2.06 -6.93
C HIS A 13 11.04 -2.45 -5.63
N ALA A 14 10.49 -2.11 -4.47
CA ALA A 14 11.10 -2.48 -3.18
C ALA A 14 11.15 -4.01 -2.99
N LEU A 15 10.08 -4.73 -3.37
CA LEU A 15 10.03 -6.18 -3.36
C LEU A 15 11.06 -6.80 -4.31
N ALA A 16 11.13 -6.31 -5.57
CA ALA A 16 12.10 -6.78 -6.55
C ALA A 16 13.54 -6.64 -6.04
N ARG A 17 13.88 -5.48 -5.46
CA ARG A 17 15.18 -5.25 -4.83
C ARG A 17 15.44 -6.17 -3.64
N SER A 18 14.42 -6.39 -2.79
CA SER A 18 14.53 -7.31 -1.66
C SER A 18 14.78 -8.75 -2.13
N PHE A 19 14.10 -9.21 -3.18
CA PHE A 19 14.31 -10.53 -3.76
C PHE A 19 15.69 -10.63 -4.43
N ALA A 20 16.10 -9.61 -5.19
CA ALA A 20 17.39 -9.59 -5.88
C ALA A 20 18.60 -9.57 -4.95
N LYS A 21 18.47 -9.08 -3.70
CA LYS A 21 19.50 -9.17 -2.66
C LYS A 21 19.82 -10.62 -2.26
N SER A 22 18.88 -11.56 -2.46
CA SER A 22 19.08 -12.97 -2.16
C SER A 22 20.19 -13.59 -3.01
N SER A 23 21.08 -14.35 -2.36
CA SER A 23 22.05 -15.17 -3.08
C SER A 23 21.42 -16.40 -3.76
N GLN A 24 20.21 -16.78 -3.38
CA GLN A 24 19.46 -17.88 -3.97
C GLN A 24 18.61 -17.47 -5.17
N VAL A 25 18.45 -16.16 -5.40
CA VAL A 25 17.73 -15.62 -6.54
C VAL A 25 18.70 -15.32 -7.68
N GLU A 26 18.40 -15.90 -8.84
CA GLU A 26 19.14 -15.67 -10.08
C GLU A 26 18.56 -14.46 -10.82
N ARG A 27 17.23 -14.45 -11.02
CA ARG A 27 16.51 -13.38 -11.68
C ARG A 27 15.16 -13.07 -11.02
N VAL A 28 14.79 -11.80 -11.08
CA VAL A 28 13.45 -11.29 -10.77
C VAL A 28 12.90 -10.63 -12.02
N PHE A 29 11.83 -11.22 -12.58
CA PHE A 29 11.11 -10.64 -13.70
C PHE A 29 9.94 -9.82 -13.17
N CYS A 30 9.84 -8.55 -13.57
CA CYS A 30 8.76 -7.65 -13.17
C CYS A 30 7.78 -7.44 -14.33
N ALA A 31 6.51 -7.75 -14.18
CA ALA A 31 5.48 -7.68 -15.22
C ALA A 31 4.34 -6.70 -14.84
N PRO A 32 4.21 -5.56 -15.51
CA PRO A 32 5.09 -5.01 -16.54
C PRO A 32 6.39 -4.39 -16.01
N GLY A 33 6.51 -4.12 -14.71
CA GLY A 33 7.59 -3.36 -14.11
C GLY A 33 7.59 -1.88 -14.52
N ASN A 34 8.67 -1.18 -14.18
CA ASN A 34 8.97 0.15 -14.69
C ASN A 34 10.49 0.29 -14.91
N PRO A 35 10.96 1.17 -15.79
CA PRO A 35 12.38 1.23 -16.16
C PRO A 35 13.33 1.62 -15.02
N GLY A 36 12.81 2.17 -13.91
CA GLY A 36 13.62 2.45 -12.72
C GLY A 36 13.90 1.22 -11.85
N MET A 37 13.27 0.07 -12.13
CA MET A 37 13.51 -1.19 -11.41
C MET A 37 14.70 -1.96 -11.95
N GLU A 38 15.06 -1.77 -13.22
CA GLU A 38 16.07 -2.58 -13.94
C GLU A 38 17.43 -2.59 -13.25
N SER A 39 18.02 -3.75 -13.11
CA SER A 39 19.36 -3.98 -12.56
C SER A 39 19.93 -5.31 -13.07
N ASP A 40 21.11 -5.69 -12.62
CA ASP A 40 21.76 -6.95 -13.04
C ASP A 40 20.89 -8.20 -12.85
N LYS A 41 20.03 -8.20 -11.81
CA LYS A 41 19.14 -9.33 -11.49
C LYS A 41 17.65 -9.04 -11.72
N ILE A 42 17.27 -7.79 -11.98
CA ILE A 42 15.87 -7.39 -12.16
C ILE A 42 15.66 -7.00 -13.63
N GLU A 43 14.70 -7.67 -14.26
CA GLU A 43 14.33 -7.49 -15.66
C GLU A 43 12.84 -7.14 -15.76
N CYS A 44 12.50 -6.06 -16.45
CA CYS A 44 11.11 -5.70 -16.73
C CYS A 44 10.65 -6.38 -18.02
N VAL A 45 9.49 -7.03 -17.98
CA VAL A 45 8.90 -7.73 -19.12
C VAL A 45 7.56 -7.09 -19.47
N ASP A 46 7.38 -6.73 -20.75
CA ASP A 46 6.19 -6.02 -21.23
C ASP A 46 4.98 -6.97 -21.34
N ILE A 47 4.51 -7.44 -20.16
CA ILE A 47 3.31 -8.25 -20.02
C ILE A 47 2.38 -7.55 -19.04
N ALA A 48 1.16 -7.24 -19.47
CA ALA A 48 0.17 -6.59 -18.64
C ALA A 48 -0.21 -7.47 -17.44
N GLN A 49 -0.45 -6.84 -16.28
CA GLN A 49 -0.74 -7.53 -15.02
C GLN A 49 -2.05 -8.34 -15.01
N ASP A 50 -2.94 -8.10 -15.97
CA ASP A 50 -4.22 -8.81 -16.18
C ASP A 50 -4.17 -9.84 -17.32
N ALA A 51 -3.05 -9.97 -18.01
CA ALA A 51 -2.84 -10.94 -19.08
C ALA A 51 -2.41 -12.33 -18.53
N PHE A 52 -3.29 -12.97 -17.75
CA PHE A 52 -2.97 -14.18 -16.97
C PHE A 52 -2.44 -15.35 -17.81
N GLU A 53 -3.01 -15.57 -19.00
CA GLU A 53 -2.55 -16.61 -19.93
C GLU A 53 -1.10 -16.35 -20.37
N THR A 54 -0.77 -15.10 -20.73
CA THR A 54 0.58 -14.71 -21.15
C THR A 54 1.57 -14.80 -20.00
N LEU A 55 1.16 -14.37 -18.79
CA LEU A 55 1.98 -14.47 -17.58
C LEU A 55 2.26 -15.95 -17.22
N ALA A 56 1.27 -16.85 -17.36
CA ALA A 56 1.43 -18.28 -17.10
C ALA A 56 2.38 -18.92 -18.11
N ALA A 57 2.21 -18.66 -19.41
CA ALA A 57 3.12 -19.13 -20.44
C ALA A 57 4.56 -18.62 -20.20
N PHE A 58 4.72 -17.36 -19.82
CA PHE A 58 6.02 -16.79 -19.45
C PHE A 58 6.67 -17.55 -18.28
N CYS A 59 5.88 -17.96 -17.27
CA CYS A 59 6.39 -18.75 -16.16
C CYS A 59 6.95 -20.10 -16.60
N GLU A 60 6.29 -20.79 -17.53
CA GLU A 60 6.74 -22.07 -18.06
C GLU A 60 8.02 -21.90 -18.91
N ASP A 61 8.03 -20.91 -19.82
CA ASP A 61 9.14 -20.66 -20.74
C ASP A 61 10.43 -20.23 -20.03
N ASN A 62 10.31 -19.55 -18.88
CA ASN A 62 11.44 -19.00 -18.13
C ASN A 62 11.74 -19.75 -16.82
N ALA A 63 11.14 -20.94 -16.63
CA ALA A 63 11.34 -21.78 -15.46
C ALA A 63 11.18 -20.99 -14.12
N ILE A 64 10.08 -20.25 -14.00
CA ILE A 64 9.77 -19.46 -12.80
C ILE A 64 9.47 -20.40 -11.63
N ASP A 65 10.20 -20.25 -10.54
CA ASP A 65 10.02 -21.07 -9.33
C ASP A 65 8.72 -20.73 -8.60
N TRP A 66 8.37 -19.44 -8.55
CA TRP A 66 7.11 -18.95 -7.98
C TRP A 66 6.84 -17.49 -8.39
N THR A 67 5.56 -17.10 -8.33
CA THR A 67 5.07 -15.77 -8.66
C THR A 67 4.62 -15.01 -7.39
N PHE A 68 4.91 -13.72 -7.34
CA PHE A 68 4.39 -12.81 -6.33
C PHE A 68 3.50 -11.74 -6.97
N VAL A 69 2.36 -11.44 -6.35
CA VAL A 69 1.43 -10.42 -6.84
C VAL A 69 1.51 -9.18 -5.95
N GLY A 70 1.96 -8.07 -6.53
CA GLY A 70 2.05 -6.81 -5.81
C GLY A 70 0.71 -6.06 -5.70
N PRO A 71 0.03 -5.72 -6.81
CA PRO A 71 -1.19 -4.93 -6.81
C PRO A 71 -2.45 -5.76 -6.54
N GLU A 72 -3.51 -5.07 -6.11
CA GLU A 72 -4.78 -5.69 -5.72
C GLU A 72 -5.62 -6.17 -6.92
N LEU A 73 -5.60 -5.46 -8.05
CA LEU A 73 -6.52 -5.76 -9.16
C LEU A 73 -6.38 -7.16 -9.74
N PRO A 74 -5.17 -7.70 -9.99
CA PRO A 74 -5.01 -9.09 -10.40
C PRO A 74 -5.53 -10.10 -9.37
N LEU A 75 -5.36 -9.83 -8.06
CA LEU A 75 -5.89 -10.68 -6.99
C LEU A 75 -7.43 -10.72 -7.04
N PHE A 76 -8.07 -9.57 -7.20
CA PHE A 76 -9.53 -9.47 -7.31
C PHE A 76 -10.06 -10.13 -8.58
N ALA A 77 -9.28 -10.12 -9.65
CA ALA A 77 -9.60 -10.81 -10.90
C ALA A 77 -9.41 -12.33 -10.82
N GLY A 78 -8.60 -12.83 -9.85
CA GLY A 78 -8.41 -14.28 -9.60
C GLY A 78 -7.15 -14.84 -10.23
N ILE A 79 -6.07 -14.09 -10.34
CA ILE A 79 -4.78 -14.55 -10.86
C ILE A 79 -4.27 -15.77 -10.09
N VAL A 80 -4.47 -15.82 -8.76
CA VAL A 80 -4.02 -16.95 -7.93
C VAL A 80 -4.76 -18.21 -8.30
N ASP A 81 -6.09 -18.15 -8.41
CA ASP A 81 -6.93 -19.29 -8.80
C ASP A 81 -6.55 -19.78 -10.20
N TYR A 82 -6.25 -18.86 -11.11
CA TYR A 82 -5.81 -19.20 -12.48
C TYR A 82 -4.48 -19.92 -12.49
N PHE A 83 -3.47 -19.42 -11.75
CA PHE A 83 -2.12 -20.03 -11.71
C PHE A 83 -2.14 -21.38 -11.02
N GLU A 84 -2.85 -21.53 -9.91
CA GLU A 84 -2.99 -22.82 -9.21
C GLU A 84 -3.67 -23.87 -10.09
N ALA A 85 -4.69 -23.49 -10.86
CA ALA A 85 -5.34 -24.39 -11.82
C ALA A 85 -4.40 -24.88 -12.94
N HIS A 86 -3.33 -24.13 -13.23
CA HIS A 86 -2.28 -24.50 -14.19
C HIS A 86 -1.05 -25.12 -13.51
N GLY A 87 -1.10 -25.41 -12.21
CA GLY A 87 0.02 -26.02 -11.47
C GLY A 87 1.20 -25.08 -11.21
N LEU A 88 1.03 -23.78 -11.41
CA LEU A 88 2.05 -22.76 -11.16
C LEU A 88 2.00 -22.30 -9.71
N LYS A 89 3.18 -22.14 -9.08
CA LYS A 89 3.27 -21.66 -7.72
C LYS A 89 3.12 -20.14 -7.68
N ILE A 90 2.25 -19.67 -6.81
CA ILE A 90 1.97 -18.25 -6.63
C ILE A 90 1.73 -17.94 -5.15
N PHE A 91 2.26 -16.82 -4.66
CA PHE A 91 2.03 -16.36 -3.31
C PHE A 91 1.06 -15.17 -3.32
N GLY A 92 -0.14 -15.41 -2.84
CA GLY A 92 -1.23 -14.45 -2.79
C GLY A 92 -2.54 -15.14 -2.40
N PRO A 93 -3.59 -14.37 -2.04
CA PRO A 93 -4.91 -14.91 -1.72
C PRO A 93 -5.69 -15.26 -2.98
N SER A 94 -6.54 -16.28 -2.88
CA SER A 94 -7.55 -16.57 -3.89
C SER A 94 -8.50 -15.38 -4.08
N LYS A 95 -9.20 -15.36 -5.21
CA LYS A 95 -10.24 -14.34 -5.48
C LYS A 95 -11.26 -14.24 -4.33
N GLN A 96 -11.64 -15.38 -3.76
CA GLN A 96 -12.58 -15.42 -2.65
C GLN A 96 -11.98 -14.80 -1.38
N ALA A 97 -10.75 -15.13 -1.01
CA ALA A 97 -10.08 -14.56 0.15
C ALA A 97 -9.75 -13.06 -0.02
N ALA A 98 -9.45 -12.62 -1.25
CA ALA A 98 -9.19 -11.23 -1.57
C ALA A 98 -10.43 -10.31 -1.38
N GLN A 99 -11.63 -10.88 -1.15
CA GLN A 99 -12.81 -10.09 -0.80
C GLN A 99 -12.64 -9.31 0.50
N ILE A 100 -11.73 -9.70 1.38
CA ILE A 100 -11.41 -8.95 2.61
C ILE A 100 -10.93 -7.52 2.32
N GLU A 101 -10.33 -7.28 1.14
CA GLU A 101 -9.95 -5.95 0.63
C GLU A 101 -10.95 -5.43 -0.39
N SER A 102 -11.37 -6.27 -1.36
CA SER A 102 -12.17 -5.82 -2.50
C SER A 102 -13.59 -5.41 -2.14
N SER A 103 -14.12 -5.86 -0.99
CA SER A 103 -15.42 -5.43 -0.46
C SER A 103 -15.32 -5.02 1.02
N LYS A 104 -15.43 -3.72 1.26
CA LYS A 104 -15.46 -3.17 2.62
C LYS A 104 -16.69 -3.65 3.38
N ALA A 105 -17.82 -3.82 2.67
CA ALA A 105 -19.05 -4.37 3.25
C ALA A 105 -18.83 -5.82 3.72
N PHE A 106 -18.19 -6.68 2.92
CA PHE A 106 -17.83 -8.04 3.32
C PHE A 106 -16.92 -8.04 4.54
N ALA A 107 -15.84 -7.25 4.53
CA ALA A 107 -14.91 -7.16 5.66
C ALA A 107 -15.62 -6.73 6.95
N LYS A 108 -16.51 -5.73 6.88
CA LYS A 108 -17.30 -5.28 8.04
C LYS A 108 -18.25 -6.35 8.56
N GLN A 109 -18.98 -7.03 7.69
CA GLN A 109 -19.87 -8.13 8.06
C GLN A 109 -19.11 -9.30 8.69
N LEU A 110 -17.92 -9.63 8.16
CA LEU A 110 -17.04 -10.63 8.74
C LEU A 110 -16.63 -10.23 10.15
N MET A 111 -16.11 -9.01 10.32
CA MET A 111 -15.66 -8.51 11.63
C MET A 111 -16.80 -8.47 12.65
N GLU A 112 -18.01 -8.08 12.27
CA GLU A 112 -19.19 -8.09 13.15
C GLU A 112 -19.57 -9.52 13.58
N ARG A 113 -19.66 -10.44 12.61
CA ARG A 113 -20.05 -11.84 12.85
C ARG A 113 -19.10 -12.57 13.80
N TYR A 114 -17.80 -12.29 13.66
CA TYR A 114 -16.74 -12.94 14.44
C TYR A 114 -16.19 -12.07 15.58
N HIS A 115 -16.88 -10.97 15.90
CA HIS A 115 -16.55 -10.05 17.01
C HIS A 115 -15.15 -9.45 16.94
N ILE A 116 -14.63 -9.21 15.73
CA ILE A 116 -13.31 -8.59 15.50
C ILE A 116 -13.45 -7.07 15.71
N PRO A 117 -12.59 -6.44 16.55
CA PRO A 117 -12.69 -5.02 16.88
C PRO A 117 -12.55 -4.10 15.66
N THR A 118 -13.60 -3.34 15.37
CA THR A 118 -13.62 -2.33 14.30
C THR A 118 -14.56 -1.17 14.67
N ALA A 119 -14.65 -0.17 13.79
CA ALA A 119 -15.60 0.94 13.91
C ALA A 119 -17.05 0.44 13.77
N ALA A 120 -17.97 1.03 14.53
CA ALA A 120 -19.39 0.84 14.30
C ALA A 120 -19.75 1.30 12.88
N TYR A 121 -20.59 0.54 12.19
CA TYR A 121 -20.84 0.78 10.77
C TYR A 121 -22.28 0.48 10.35
N SER A 122 -22.65 0.93 9.16
CA SER A 122 -23.86 0.51 8.43
C SER A 122 -23.57 0.49 6.92
N VAL A 123 -24.27 -0.40 6.21
CA VAL A 123 -24.11 -0.57 4.75
C VAL A 123 -25.39 -0.09 4.06
N HIS A 124 -25.23 0.74 3.03
CA HIS A 124 -26.32 1.35 2.29
C HIS A 124 -26.14 1.13 0.78
N THR A 125 -27.26 0.85 0.09
CA THR A 125 -27.31 0.58 -1.34
C THR A 125 -28.00 1.69 -2.14
N SER A 126 -28.41 2.78 -1.47
CA SER A 126 -28.97 3.97 -2.12
C SER A 126 -28.55 5.24 -1.37
N PHE A 127 -28.53 6.33 -2.10
CA PHE A 127 -28.27 7.67 -1.57
C PHE A 127 -29.25 8.02 -0.44
N GLU A 128 -30.55 7.79 -0.64
CA GLU A 128 -31.62 8.13 0.30
C GLU A 128 -31.45 7.37 1.61
N SER A 129 -31.14 6.06 1.54
CA SER A 129 -30.91 5.22 2.72
C SER A 129 -29.68 5.69 3.51
N ALA A 130 -28.60 6.03 2.83
CA ALA A 130 -27.38 6.50 3.47
C ALA A 130 -27.60 7.88 4.12
N LEU A 131 -28.24 8.81 3.40
CA LEU A 131 -28.53 10.15 3.92
C LEU A 131 -29.44 10.09 5.14
N GLN A 132 -30.52 9.30 5.09
CA GLN A 132 -31.43 9.10 6.23
C GLN A 132 -30.70 8.54 7.47
N ALA A 133 -29.77 7.60 7.29
CA ALA A 133 -28.98 7.06 8.38
C ALA A 133 -28.08 8.13 9.02
N ILE A 134 -27.48 9.02 8.23
CA ILE A 134 -26.69 10.15 8.73
C ILE A 134 -27.57 11.15 9.47
N GLU A 135 -28.70 11.53 8.90
CA GLU A 135 -29.65 12.47 9.53
C GLU A 135 -30.17 11.95 10.86
N THR A 136 -30.47 10.64 10.94
CA THR A 136 -30.96 10.00 12.18
C THR A 136 -29.93 10.03 13.31
N ARG A 137 -28.64 10.05 12.99
CA ARG A 137 -27.56 10.18 14.00
C ARG A 137 -27.42 11.61 14.54
N CYS A 138 -27.96 12.59 13.83
CA CYS A 138 -27.85 13.99 14.17
C CYS A 138 -29.16 14.47 14.80
N ALA A 139 -29.20 14.65 16.13
CA ALA A 139 -30.40 15.17 16.82
C ALA A 139 -30.79 16.57 16.34
N THR A 140 -29.83 17.37 15.88
CA THR A 140 -30.04 18.68 15.23
C THR A 140 -28.92 18.90 14.21
N PRO A 141 -29.10 19.77 13.17
CA PRO A 141 -28.04 20.13 12.25
C PRO A 141 -26.76 20.66 12.90
N SER A 142 -26.88 21.27 14.07
CA SER A 142 -25.76 21.78 14.87
C SER A 142 -25.04 20.72 15.71
N SER A 143 -25.56 19.50 15.78
CA SER A 143 -24.99 18.38 16.52
C SER A 143 -24.43 17.29 15.60
N PHE A 144 -23.94 17.66 14.42
CA PHE A 144 -23.36 16.69 13.48
C PHE A 144 -22.16 15.96 14.11
N ILE A 145 -22.24 14.64 14.09
CA ILE A 145 -21.17 13.76 14.54
C ILE A 145 -20.36 13.35 13.30
N PRO A 146 -19.03 13.67 13.24
CA PRO A 146 -18.20 13.28 12.11
C PRO A 146 -18.33 11.82 11.74
N ILE A 147 -18.36 11.54 10.45
CA ILE A 147 -18.60 10.21 9.92
C ILE A 147 -17.62 9.91 8.79
N VAL A 148 -17.21 8.64 8.68
CA VAL A 148 -16.41 8.16 7.55
C VAL A 148 -17.33 7.50 6.54
N ILE A 149 -17.27 7.94 5.30
CA ILE A 149 -18.05 7.46 4.16
C ILE A 149 -17.10 6.72 3.24
N LYS A 150 -17.33 5.43 3.02
CA LYS A 150 -16.46 4.61 2.16
C LYS A 150 -17.29 4.00 1.03
N ALA A 151 -16.88 4.23 -0.22
CA ALA A 151 -17.39 3.47 -1.34
C ALA A 151 -16.97 1.99 -1.22
N ASP A 152 -17.89 1.06 -1.42
CA ASP A 152 -17.59 -0.37 -1.48
C ASP A 152 -16.96 -0.70 -2.84
N GLY A 153 -15.85 -1.45 -2.81
CA GLY A 153 -15.09 -1.79 -4.01
C GLY A 153 -13.76 -1.04 -4.16
N PRO A 154 -13.02 -1.34 -5.24
CA PRO A 154 -11.75 -0.71 -5.55
C PRO A 154 -11.94 0.78 -5.88
N ALA A 155 -11.29 1.66 -5.16
CA ALA A 155 -11.45 3.10 -5.33
C ALA A 155 -10.11 3.87 -5.39
N ALA A 156 -8.98 3.18 -5.49
CA ALA A 156 -7.63 3.76 -5.58
C ALA A 156 -7.37 4.89 -4.56
N GLY A 157 -7.84 4.70 -3.32
CA GLY A 157 -7.70 5.70 -2.23
C GLY A 157 -8.68 6.89 -2.31
N LYS A 158 -9.50 7.01 -3.35
CA LYS A 158 -10.47 8.13 -3.53
C LYS A 158 -11.84 7.86 -2.92
N GLY A 159 -12.14 6.61 -2.56
CA GLY A 159 -13.45 6.20 -2.05
C GLY A 159 -13.65 6.38 -0.55
N VAL A 160 -12.77 7.10 0.17
CA VAL A 160 -12.87 7.33 1.62
C VAL A 160 -12.92 8.82 1.91
N ILE A 161 -14.05 9.28 2.45
CA ILE A 161 -14.30 10.69 2.76
C ILE A 161 -14.69 10.80 4.23
N ILE A 162 -14.04 11.70 4.95
CA ILE A 162 -14.40 12.05 6.33
C ILE A 162 -15.23 13.33 6.26
N ALA A 163 -16.51 13.24 6.61
CA ALA A 163 -17.42 14.38 6.62
C ALA A 163 -17.57 14.94 8.03
N HIS A 164 -17.41 16.25 8.17
CA HIS A 164 -17.54 17.00 9.41
C HIS A 164 -18.85 17.81 9.47
N SER A 165 -19.63 17.77 8.40
CA SER A 165 -20.94 18.43 8.32
C SER A 165 -21.91 17.62 7.46
N LEU A 166 -23.21 17.87 7.61
CA LEU A 166 -24.25 17.24 6.77
C LEU A 166 -24.08 17.62 5.30
N SER A 167 -23.63 18.85 4.99
CA SER A 167 -23.35 19.27 3.61
C SER A 167 -22.24 18.43 3.00
N GLU A 168 -21.08 18.32 3.70
CA GLU A 168 -19.96 17.49 3.25
C GLU A 168 -20.37 16.02 3.06
N ALA A 169 -21.18 15.48 3.98
CA ALA A 169 -21.66 14.10 3.88
C ALA A 169 -22.59 13.92 2.67
N THR A 170 -23.49 14.88 2.43
CA THR A 170 -24.39 14.86 1.28
C THR A 170 -23.62 14.93 -0.04
N GLU A 171 -22.65 15.84 -0.15
CA GLU A 171 -21.79 15.98 -1.32
C GLU A 171 -21.00 14.69 -1.59
N ALA A 172 -20.42 14.09 -0.54
CA ALA A 172 -19.70 12.82 -0.65
C ALA A 172 -20.59 11.66 -1.13
N LEU A 173 -21.82 11.56 -0.60
CA LEU A 173 -22.79 10.55 -1.04
C LEU A 173 -23.20 10.78 -2.49
N GLN A 174 -23.41 12.05 -2.91
CA GLN A 174 -23.72 12.39 -4.29
C GLN A 174 -22.58 11.99 -5.24
N GLU A 175 -21.34 12.33 -4.88
CA GLU A 175 -20.16 11.95 -5.66
C GLU A 175 -20.09 10.42 -5.83
N ILE A 176 -20.27 9.63 -4.77
CA ILE A 176 -20.18 8.18 -4.83
C ILE A 176 -21.33 7.55 -5.60
N PHE A 177 -22.58 7.92 -5.32
CA PHE A 177 -23.75 7.29 -5.97
C PHE A 177 -24.05 7.78 -7.39
N MET A 178 -23.62 8.99 -7.76
CA MET A 178 -23.86 9.58 -9.07
C MET A 178 -22.67 9.46 -10.02
N SER A 179 -21.46 9.15 -9.52
CA SER A 179 -20.29 8.91 -10.35
C SER A 179 -20.39 7.55 -11.05
N GLN A 180 -19.96 7.52 -12.32
CA GLN A 180 -19.81 6.25 -13.05
C GLN A 180 -18.57 5.45 -12.59
N ASP A 181 -17.67 6.08 -11.83
CA ASP A 181 -16.41 5.49 -11.38
C ASP A 181 -16.61 4.29 -10.41
N PHE A 182 -17.77 4.23 -9.73
CA PHE A 182 -18.06 3.18 -8.74
C PHE A 182 -19.05 2.12 -9.24
N GLY A 183 -19.56 2.24 -10.47
CA GLY A 183 -20.47 1.27 -11.09
C GLY A 183 -21.94 1.37 -10.64
N SER A 184 -22.83 0.62 -11.31
CA SER A 184 -24.28 0.72 -11.14
C SER A 184 -24.84 0.04 -9.87
N GLN A 185 -24.05 -0.72 -9.15
CA GLN A 185 -24.44 -1.41 -7.89
C GLN A 185 -23.62 -0.92 -6.70
N THR A 186 -23.28 0.36 -6.72
CA THR A 186 -22.47 0.98 -5.67
C THR A 186 -23.12 0.82 -4.30
N LYS A 187 -22.33 0.36 -3.33
CA LYS A 187 -22.68 0.37 -1.91
C LYS A 187 -21.81 1.39 -1.21
N VAL A 188 -22.31 1.91 -0.11
CA VAL A 188 -21.58 2.80 0.78
C VAL A 188 -21.56 2.18 2.18
N VAL A 189 -20.39 2.18 2.80
CA VAL A 189 -20.20 1.86 4.20
C VAL A 189 -20.03 3.16 4.96
N LEU A 190 -20.92 3.43 5.89
CA LEU A 190 -20.83 4.52 6.85
C LEU A 190 -20.19 4.01 8.13
N GLU A 191 -19.16 4.69 8.63
CA GLU A 191 -18.44 4.27 9.84
C GLU A 191 -18.32 5.41 10.85
N GLU A 192 -18.29 5.07 12.15
CA GLU A 192 -17.86 6.03 13.16
C GLU A 192 -16.40 6.47 12.88
N LEU A 193 -16.11 7.74 13.10
CA LEU A 193 -14.75 8.24 13.03
C LEU A 193 -13.98 7.79 14.28
N LEU A 194 -13.07 6.84 14.10
CA LEU A 194 -12.15 6.40 15.16
C LEU A 194 -11.14 7.53 15.47
N GLN A 195 -10.65 7.54 16.70
CA GLN A 195 -9.62 8.49 17.15
C GLN A 195 -8.44 7.76 17.76
N GLY A 196 -7.24 8.15 17.38
CA GLY A 196 -5.99 7.57 17.84
C GLY A 196 -4.90 7.60 16.77
N PRO A 197 -3.69 7.16 17.07
CA PRO A 197 -2.67 6.96 16.08
C PRO A 197 -2.93 5.71 15.25
N GLU A 198 -2.68 5.81 13.95
CA GLU A 198 -2.77 4.70 13.00
C GLU A 198 -1.44 3.95 12.93
N PHE A 199 -1.53 2.65 12.63
CA PHE A 199 -0.37 1.82 12.27
C PHE A 199 -0.78 0.66 11.39
N SER A 200 0.16 0.18 10.60
CA SER A 200 0.00 -0.94 9.68
C SER A 200 0.75 -2.15 10.19
N PHE A 201 0.09 -3.32 10.22
CA PHE A 201 0.68 -4.59 10.60
C PHE A 201 0.59 -5.59 9.47
N PHE A 202 1.67 -6.30 9.18
CA PHE A 202 1.78 -7.22 8.05
C PHE A 202 2.00 -8.65 8.55
N THR A 203 1.23 -9.57 7.99
CA THR A 203 1.37 -11.00 8.26
C THR A 203 1.50 -11.76 6.95
N LEU A 204 2.61 -12.50 6.76
CA LEU A 204 2.71 -13.49 5.70
C LEU A 204 1.99 -14.75 6.16
N VAL A 205 1.10 -15.26 5.33
CA VAL A 205 0.20 -16.35 5.68
C VAL A 205 0.32 -17.46 4.65
N GLN A 206 0.51 -18.71 5.11
CA GLN A 206 0.43 -19.89 4.27
C GLN A 206 -0.16 -21.05 5.10
N GLY A 207 -1.37 -21.48 4.76
CA GLY A 207 -2.09 -22.47 5.56
C GLY A 207 -2.25 -22.02 7.03
N SER A 208 -1.69 -22.78 7.97
CA SER A 208 -1.66 -22.45 9.39
C SER A 208 -0.40 -21.69 9.84
N THR A 209 0.54 -21.42 8.94
CA THR A 209 1.80 -20.73 9.27
C THR A 209 1.66 -19.23 9.13
N ARG A 210 2.22 -18.47 10.09
CA ARG A 210 2.22 -17.00 10.14
C ARG A 210 3.63 -16.47 10.32
N ILE A 211 4.05 -15.51 9.51
CA ILE A 211 5.26 -14.72 9.80
C ILE A 211 4.82 -13.26 9.97
N TYR A 212 5.01 -12.76 11.19
CA TYR A 212 4.65 -11.40 11.56
C TYR A 212 5.82 -10.45 11.25
N LEU A 213 5.58 -9.47 10.37
CA LEU A 213 6.58 -8.50 9.97
C LEU A 213 6.56 -7.26 10.87
N PRO A 214 7.58 -6.39 10.81
CA PRO A 214 7.57 -5.11 11.52
C PRO A 214 6.36 -4.25 11.16
N CYS A 215 5.83 -3.51 12.15
CA CYS A 215 4.80 -2.51 11.91
C CYS A 215 5.40 -1.28 11.24
N ALA A 216 4.59 -0.62 10.42
CA ALA A 216 4.91 0.68 9.84
C ALA A 216 3.79 1.71 10.12
N GLN A 217 4.11 2.97 9.93
CA GLN A 217 3.11 4.04 9.88
C GLN A 217 3.29 4.83 8.59
N ASP A 218 2.19 5.01 7.86
CA ASP A 218 2.13 5.81 6.64
C ASP A 218 1.55 7.21 6.89
N PHE A 219 1.66 8.07 5.88
CA PHE A 219 1.17 9.44 5.88
C PHE A 219 0.28 9.67 4.68
N LYS A 220 -1.03 9.55 4.89
CA LYS A 220 -2.03 9.53 3.78
C LYS A 220 -2.38 10.91 3.23
N ARG A 221 -2.18 11.99 4.00
CA ARG A 221 -2.52 13.35 3.56
C ARG A 221 -1.42 13.96 2.71
N GLN A 222 -1.81 14.75 1.70
CA GLN A 222 -0.93 15.36 0.71
C GLN A 222 0.12 16.29 1.33
N GLY A 223 -0.29 17.13 2.26
CA GLY A 223 0.52 18.23 2.80
C GLY A 223 1.03 17.99 4.20
N THR A 224 2.10 18.70 4.54
CA THR A 224 2.67 18.77 5.89
C THR A 224 1.60 19.16 6.93
N GLY A 225 1.64 18.54 8.12
CA GLY A 225 0.64 18.74 9.17
C GLY A 225 -0.69 18.05 8.90
N ASP A 226 -0.70 16.98 8.09
CA ASP A 226 -1.88 16.21 7.69
C ASP A 226 -2.96 17.06 7.02
N THR A 227 -2.53 17.95 6.12
CA THR A 227 -3.39 18.85 5.35
C THR A 227 -3.60 18.38 3.91
N GLY A 228 -4.58 18.98 3.22
CA GLY A 228 -4.86 18.67 1.82
C GLY A 228 -5.68 17.38 1.64
N LEU A 229 -5.62 16.79 0.46
CA LEU A 229 -6.39 15.61 0.06
C LEU A 229 -5.77 14.30 0.58
N ASN A 230 -6.57 13.24 0.67
CA ASN A 230 -6.06 11.89 0.82
C ASN A 230 -5.30 11.46 -0.44
N THR A 231 -4.25 10.68 -0.26
CA THR A 231 -3.37 10.18 -1.31
C THR A 231 -3.15 8.67 -1.15
N GLY A 232 -2.36 8.07 -2.01
CA GLY A 232 -1.87 6.70 -1.83
C GLY A 232 -0.75 6.55 -0.77
N GLY A 233 -0.42 7.64 -0.06
CA GLY A 233 0.67 7.69 0.92
C GLY A 233 1.84 8.57 0.45
N MET A 234 2.27 9.49 1.32
CA MET A 234 3.36 10.46 1.07
C MET A 234 4.65 10.10 1.78
N GLY A 235 4.68 8.97 2.46
CA GLY A 235 5.83 8.44 3.15
C GLY A 235 5.44 7.45 4.21
N ALA A 236 6.43 6.72 4.72
CA ALA A 236 6.25 5.75 5.79
C ALA A 236 7.52 5.62 6.63
N TYR A 237 7.37 5.09 7.83
CA TYR A 237 8.51 4.75 8.67
C TYR A 237 8.25 3.47 9.48
N THR A 238 9.32 2.84 9.91
CA THR A 238 9.34 1.68 10.78
C THR A 238 10.61 1.71 11.64
N PRO A 239 10.62 1.18 12.89
CA PRO A 239 9.48 0.68 13.66
C PRO A 239 8.58 1.81 14.19
N VAL A 240 7.38 1.46 14.66
CA VAL A 240 6.42 2.43 15.20
C VAL A 240 6.57 2.50 16.73
N PRO A 241 7.04 3.63 17.33
CA PRO A 241 7.47 3.67 18.73
C PRO A 241 6.38 3.41 19.78
N PHE A 242 5.11 3.66 19.45
CA PHE A 242 4.00 3.40 20.38
C PHE A 242 3.46 1.97 20.29
N VAL A 243 3.89 1.19 19.29
CA VAL A 243 3.49 -0.21 19.14
C VAL A 243 4.38 -1.07 20.04
N THR A 244 3.86 -1.39 21.21
CA THR A 244 4.54 -2.24 22.20
C THR A 244 4.33 -3.73 21.89
N LYS A 245 5.10 -4.60 22.52
CA LYS A 245 4.94 -6.04 22.40
C LYS A 245 3.55 -6.50 22.86
N GLU A 246 3.03 -5.89 23.94
CA GLU A 246 1.71 -6.17 24.48
C GLU A 246 0.61 -5.77 23.47
N LEU A 247 0.75 -4.61 22.81
CA LEU A 247 -0.18 -4.18 21.76
C LEU A 247 -0.13 -5.13 20.56
N LEU A 248 1.04 -5.60 20.15
CA LEU A 248 1.18 -6.59 19.08
C LEU A 248 0.52 -7.92 19.45
N THR A 249 0.78 -8.44 20.64
CA THR A 249 0.13 -9.68 21.12
C THR A 249 -1.39 -9.51 21.09
N LYS A 250 -1.91 -8.42 21.65
CA LYS A 250 -3.35 -8.14 21.62
C LYS A 250 -3.89 -8.03 20.19
N THR A 251 -3.16 -7.40 19.28
CA THR A 251 -3.55 -7.29 17.87
C THR A 251 -3.61 -8.66 17.19
N ILE A 252 -2.65 -9.53 17.47
CA ILE A 252 -2.63 -10.90 16.95
C ILE A 252 -3.82 -11.69 17.49
N ASP A 253 -4.01 -11.71 18.81
CA ASP A 253 -5.00 -12.54 19.49
C ASP A 253 -6.44 -12.08 19.24
N GLU A 254 -6.69 -10.76 19.15
CA GLU A 254 -8.05 -10.22 19.03
C GLU A 254 -8.44 -9.87 17.59
N ILE A 255 -7.47 -9.73 16.66
CA ILE A 255 -7.74 -9.26 15.30
C ILE A 255 -7.20 -10.21 14.25
N VAL A 256 -5.87 -10.46 14.19
CA VAL A 256 -5.26 -11.18 13.08
C VAL A 256 -5.70 -12.64 13.03
N GLU A 257 -5.53 -13.38 14.12
CA GLU A 257 -5.92 -14.80 14.18
C GLU A 257 -7.44 -15.01 14.07
N PRO A 258 -8.30 -14.20 14.73
CA PRO A 258 -9.73 -14.28 14.50
C PRO A 258 -10.13 -13.99 13.04
N THR A 259 -9.46 -13.03 12.36
CA THR A 259 -9.75 -12.74 10.95
C THR A 259 -9.42 -13.93 10.05
N LEU A 260 -8.25 -14.53 10.23
CA LEU A 260 -7.82 -15.67 9.43
C LEU A 260 -8.71 -16.89 9.67
N SER A 261 -9.07 -17.15 10.94
CA SER A 261 -10.01 -18.21 11.30
C SER A 261 -11.42 -17.96 10.73
N ALA A 262 -11.89 -16.70 10.75
CA ALA A 262 -13.18 -16.33 10.19
C ALA A 262 -13.20 -16.56 8.67
N LEU A 263 -12.17 -16.16 7.95
CA LEU A 263 -12.05 -16.41 6.51
C LEU A 263 -12.05 -17.90 6.18
N GLU A 264 -11.34 -18.73 6.96
CA GLU A 264 -11.34 -20.18 6.80
C GLU A 264 -12.74 -20.77 7.02
N GLN A 265 -13.47 -20.34 8.07
CA GLN A 265 -14.84 -20.79 8.35
C GLN A 265 -15.83 -20.38 7.26
N GLU A 266 -15.60 -19.25 6.57
CA GLU A 266 -16.38 -18.81 5.39
C GLU A 266 -15.95 -19.53 4.10
N GLY A 267 -15.01 -20.49 4.17
CA GLY A 267 -14.49 -21.22 3.02
C GLY A 267 -13.52 -20.43 2.15
N ALA A 268 -13.00 -19.31 2.67
CA ALA A 268 -12.08 -18.40 1.99
C ALA A 268 -10.70 -18.42 2.65
N GLN A 269 -10.09 -19.60 2.78
CA GLN A 269 -8.76 -19.74 3.39
C GLN A 269 -7.78 -18.73 2.78
N PHE A 270 -7.15 -17.93 3.63
CA PHE A 270 -6.24 -16.86 3.21
C PHE A 270 -4.81 -17.37 3.13
N ASN A 271 -4.17 -17.17 1.99
CA ASN A 271 -2.73 -17.28 1.80
C ASN A 271 -2.22 -15.95 1.23
N GLY A 272 -0.93 -15.63 1.43
CA GLY A 272 -0.38 -14.37 0.94
C GLY A 272 -0.08 -13.37 2.04
N VAL A 273 -0.20 -12.09 1.75
CA VAL A 273 0.07 -10.98 2.68
C VAL A 273 -1.24 -10.41 3.20
N LEU A 274 -1.50 -10.57 4.48
CA LEU A 274 -2.57 -9.84 5.17
C LEU A 274 -1.98 -8.55 5.74
N TYR A 275 -2.37 -7.42 5.15
CA TYR A 275 -2.17 -6.10 5.72
C TYR A 275 -3.37 -5.77 6.61
N THR A 276 -3.09 -5.41 7.85
CA THR A 276 -4.08 -4.98 8.83
C THR A 276 -3.83 -3.52 9.16
N GLY A 277 -4.68 -2.63 8.66
CA GLY A 277 -4.68 -1.20 8.98
C GLY A 277 -5.43 -0.95 10.29
N LEU A 278 -4.76 -0.39 11.26
CA LEU A 278 -5.20 -0.31 12.65
C LEU A 278 -5.18 1.11 13.19
N MET A 279 -6.13 1.41 14.07
CA MET A 279 -6.08 2.60 14.92
C MET A 279 -6.01 2.16 16.39
N LEU A 280 -5.04 2.70 17.13
CA LEU A 280 -4.96 2.50 18.57
C LEU A 280 -5.89 3.49 19.27
N THR A 281 -7.08 3.02 19.64
CA THR A 281 -8.07 3.80 20.39
C THR A 281 -7.85 3.66 21.90
N ASP A 282 -8.59 4.43 22.69
CA ASP A 282 -8.66 4.30 24.17
C ASP A 282 -9.16 2.93 24.64
N LYS A 283 -9.87 2.18 23.76
CA LYS A 283 -10.39 0.83 24.02
C LYS A 283 -9.49 -0.28 23.49
N GLY A 284 -8.36 0.07 22.88
CA GLY A 284 -7.43 -0.86 22.25
C GLY A 284 -7.40 -0.74 20.73
N PRO A 285 -6.71 -1.66 20.03
CA PRO A 285 -6.59 -1.63 18.59
C PRO A 285 -7.95 -1.93 17.93
N LYS A 286 -8.30 -1.16 16.91
CA LYS A 286 -9.45 -1.40 16.05
C LYS A 286 -9.04 -1.41 14.59
N VAL A 287 -9.64 -2.29 13.81
CA VAL A 287 -9.41 -2.36 12.36
C VAL A 287 -10.04 -1.17 11.65
N ILE A 288 -9.23 -0.47 10.85
CA ILE A 288 -9.66 0.54 9.89
C ILE A 288 -10.03 -0.14 8.56
N GLU A 289 -9.11 -1.01 8.08
CA GLU A 289 -9.24 -1.76 6.83
C GLU A 289 -8.29 -2.95 6.81
N PHE A 290 -8.59 -3.93 5.96
CA PHE A 290 -7.66 -4.96 5.54
C PHE A 290 -7.25 -4.73 4.09
N ASN A 291 -6.02 -5.10 3.75
CA ASN A 291 -5.61 -5.29 2.37
C ASN A 291 -5.04 -6.69 2.18
N ALA A 292 -5.27 -7.27 1.02
CA ALA A 292 -4.90 -8.65 0.67
C ALA A 292 -3.51 -8.74 0.01
N ARG A 293 -2.67 -7.74 0.25
CA ARG A 293 -1.34 -7.54 -0.33
C ARG A 293 -0.53 -6.59 0.55
N PHE A 294 0.74 -6.42 0.22
CA PHE A 294 1.57 -5.41 0.86
C PHE A 294 1.06 -3.98 0.67
N GLY A 295 1.32 -3.11 1.65
CA GLY A 295 1.05 -1.67 1.58
C GLY A 295 2.00 -0.93 0.62
N ASP A 296 1.63 0.26 0.22
CA ASP A 296 2.45 1.20 -0.54
C ASP A 296 2.13 2.61 -0.07
N PRO A 297 3.01 3.25 0.73
CA PRO A 297 4.48 3.11 0.70
C PRO A 297 5.12 2.36 1.90
N GLU A 298 4.41 1.57 2.67
CA GLU A 298 4.96 0.94 3.87
C GLU A 298 5.96 -0.18 3.57
N THR A 299 5.72 -0.95 2.50
CA THR A 299 6.58 -2.08 2.10
C THR A 299 8.02 -1.67 1.94
N GLN A 300 8.25 -0.50 1.34
CA GLN A 300 9.57 0.05 1.08
C GLN A 300 10.37 0.20 2.39
N ALA A 301 9.71 0.72 3.43
CA ALA A 301 10.35 0.88 4.73
C ALA A 301 10.51 -0.46 5.48
N VAL A 302 9.48 -1.31 5.46
CA VAL A 302 9.49 -2.60 6.17
C VAL A 302 10.55 -3.54 5.60
N THR A 303 10.63 -3.67 4.27
CA THR A 303 11.61 -4.56 3.63
C THR A 303 13.05 -4.08 3.80
N ALA A 304 13.26 -2.77 3.98
CA ALA A 304 14.59 -2.19 4.17
C ALA A 304 15.25 -2.64 5.49
N ILE A 305 14.46 -2.85 6.56
CA ILE A 305 15.00 -3.22 7.88
C ILE A 305 14.97 -4.72 8.19
N LEU A 306 14.47 -5.57 7.26
CA LEU A 306 14.47 -7.02 7.48
C LEU A 306 15.89 -7.58 7.46
N ASP A 307 16.26 -8.32 8.54
CA ASP A 307 17.51 -9.06 8.63
C ASP A 307 17.42 -10.46 7.99
N GLU A 308 16.29 -10.75 7.36
CA GLU A 308 16.01 -12.05 6.77
C GLU A 308 15.79 -11.93 5.27
N ASP A 309 16.18 -12.97 4.56
CA ASP A 309 16.00 -13.09 3.13
C ASP A 309 14.52 -13.34 2.79
N LEU A 310 13.82 -12.31 2.32
CA LEU A 310 12.39 -12.36 2.05
C LEU A 310 12.05 -13.39 0.95
N ALA A 311 12.92 -13.55 -0.05
CA ALA A 311 12.69 -14.54 -1.12
C ALA A 311 12.76 -15.97 -0.59
N VAL A 312 13.75 -16.25 0.27
CA VAL A 312 13.91 -17.56 0.94
C VAL A 312 12.73 -17.82 1.90
N MET A 313 12.29 -16.81 2.61
CA MET A 313 11.16 -16.90 3.54
C MET A 313 9.85 -17.26 2.80
N ILE A 314 9.56 -16.62 1.66
CA ILE A 314 8.38 -16.91 0.85
C ILE A 314 8.48 -18.30 0.21
N ASP A 315 9.64 -18.66 -0.33
CA ASP A 315 9.87 -20.01 -0.89
C ASP A 315 9.68 -21.11 0.17
N ALA A 316 10.16 -20.87 1.40
CA ALA A 316 9.99 -21.80 2.50
C ALA A 316 8.52 -21.90 2.96
N LEU A 317 7.77 -20.79 2.97
CA LEU A 317 6.32 -20.78 3.22
C LEU A 317 5.58 -21.62 2.18
N LEU A 318 5.82 -21.39 0.89
CA LEU A 318 5.20 -22.13 -0.20
C LEU A 318 5.53 -23.64 -0.16
N LYS A 319 6.68 -24.01 0.41
CA LYS A 319 7.11 -25.42 0.60
C LYS A 319 6.66 -26.02 1.93
N GLY A 320 5.94 -25.26 2.78
CA GLY A 320 5.51 -25.72 4.10
C GLY A 320 6.67 -25.98 5.08
N LYS A 321 7.78 -25.26 4.93
CA LYS A 321 9.02 -25.43 5.73
C LYS A 321 9.21 -24.35 6.80
N GLU A 322 8.29 -23.39 6.88
CA GLU A 322 8.33 -22.33 7.90
C GLU A 322 7.47 -22.68 9.12
N THR A 323 7.70 -21.94 10.19
CA THR A 323 6.92 -22.01 11.44
C THR A 323 6.42 -20.62 11.81
N THR A 324 5.33 -20.56 12.57
CA THR A 324 4.77 -19.27 13.03
C THR A 324 5.77 -18.56 13.94
N ARG A 325 6.12 -17.32 13.58
CA ARG A 325 7.13 -16.50 14.27
C ARG A 325 7.08 -15.04 13.87
N PHE A 326 7.77 -14.19 14.60
CA PHE A 326 8.12 -12.85 14.16
C PHE A 326 9.34 -12.89 13.23
N ALA A 327 9.33 -12.09 12.19
CA ALA A 327 10.51 -11.84 11.38
C ALA A 327 11.53 -11.00 12.16
N ARG A 328 12.81 -11.27 11.95
CA ARG A 328 13.90 -10.47 12.53
C ARG A 328 14.09 -9.19 11.70
N ALA A 329 14.25 -8.09 12.41
CA ALA A 329 14.50 -6.79 11.82
C ALA A 329 15.42 -5.98 12.73
N HIS A 330 16.19 -5.07 12.15
CA HIS A 330 17.14 -4.24 12.88
C HIS A 330 17.12 -2.79 12.39
N GLY A 331 17.37 -1.86 13.35
CA GLY A 331 17.42 -0.43 13.04
C GLY A 331 16.06 0.19 12.77
N ALA A 332 16.08 1.24 11.98
CA ALA A 332 14.89 1.97 11.56
C ALA A 332 15.02 2.40 10.08
N CYS A 333 13.89 2.65 9.45
CA CYS A 333 13.82 3.22 8.10
C CYS A 333 12.78 4.32 8.04
N VAL A 334 13.13 5.40 7.36
CA VAL A 334 12.21 6.50 7.00
C VAL A 334 12.25 6.66 5.49
N GLY A 335 11.07 6.66 4.88
CA GLY A 335 10.90 6.87 3.46
C GLY A 335 9.99 8.05 3.17
N VAL A 336 10.40 8.92 2.27
CA VAL A 336 9.71 10.13 1.87
C VAL A 336 9.37 10.05 0.39
N VAL A 337 8.07 10.14 0.07
CA VAL A 337 7.60 10.11 -1.32
C VAL A 337 7.79 11.48 -1.96
N VAL A 338 8.41 11.49 -3.14
CA VAL A 338 8.46 12.64 -4.04
C VAL A 338 7.33 12.48 -5.05
N ALA A 339 6.42 13.46 -5.08
CA ALA A 339 5.24 13.47 -5.93
C ALA A 339 5.26 14.62 -6.91
N ALA A 340 4.60 14.46 -8.05
CA ALA A 340 4.43 15.50 -9.06
C ALA A 340 3.44 16.58 -8.58
N ASP A 341 3.70 17.83 -8.94
CA ASP A 341 2.78 18.94 -8.66
C ASP A 341 1.38 18.63 -9.21
N GLY A 342 0.37 18.88 -8.39
CA GLY A 342 -1.03 18.59 -8.65
C GLY A 342 -1.54 17.26 -8.10
N TYR A 343 -0.66 16.29 -7.78
CA TYR A 343 -1.07 15.02 -7.17
C TYR A 343 -1.83 15.24 -5.84
N PRO A 344 -2.93 14.52 -5.53
CA PRO A 344 -3.50 13.34 -6.21
C PRO A 344 -4.52 13.64 -7.32
N LYS A 345 -4.72 14.90 -7.68
CA LYS A 345 -5.56 15.29 -8.84
C LYS A 345 -4.75 15.22 -10.13
N ALA A 346 -5.08 16.05 -11.12
CA ALA A 346 -4.29 16.17 -12.35
C ALA A 346 -2.88 16.67 -12.01
N TYR A 347 -1.87 15.96 -12.46
CA TYR A 347 -0.46 16.21 -12.12
C TYR A 347 0.41 16.32 -13.37
N VAL A 348 1.57 16.97 -13.21
CA VAL A 348 2.56 17.17 -14.26
C VAL A 348 3.28 15.84 -14.55
N LYS A 349 3.47 15.52 -15.84
CA LYS A 349 4.25 14.37 -16.31
C LYS A 349 5.44 14.82 -17.16
N GLY A 350 6.38 13.92 -17.39
CA GLY A 350 7.58 14.20 -18.19
C GLY A 350 8.65 15.02 -17.46
N ILE A 351 8.59 15.12 -16.14
CA ILE A 351 9.59 15.81 -15.33
C ILE A 351 10.87 14.97 -15.33
N SER A 352 12.02 15.57 -15.68
CA SER A 352 13.33 14.90 -15.65
C SER A 352 13.72 14.48 -14.23
N LEU A 353 14.29 13.29 -14.08
CA LEU A 353 14.77 12.75 -12.80
C LEU A 353 16.30 12.77 -12.66
N ARG A 354 16.99 13.60 -13.44
CA ARG A 354 18.48 13.71 -13.40
C ARG A 354 19.03 14.07 -12.04
N ASP A 355 18.28 14.86 -11.25
CA ASP A 355 18.71 15.25 -9.90
C ASP A 355 18.78 14.04 -8.94
N PHE A 356 18.19 12.91 -9.32
CA PHE A 356 18.16 11.68 -8.54
C PHE A 356 19.15 10.59 -9.04
N GLU A 357 19.94 10.84 -10.09
CA GLU A 357 20.79 9.81 -10.70
C GLU A 357 21.96 9.32 -9.82
N ASN A 358 22.43 10.14 -8.89
CA ASN A 358 23.59 9.83 -8.05
C ASN A 358 23.31 10.08 -6.56
N PRO A 359 22.41 9.32 -5.93
CA PRO A 359 22.15 9.47 -4.52
C PRO A 359 23.36 9.04 -3.67
N PRO A 360 23.58 9.63 -2.49
CA PRO A 360 24.55 9.13 -1.53
C PRO A 360 24.31 7.65 -1.20
N ALA A 361 25.35 6.92 -0.82
CA ALA A 361 25.24 5.49 -0.48
C ALA A 361 24.27 5.19 0.70
N SER A 362 23.98 6.20 1.53
CA SER A 362 23.00 6.12 2.63
C SER A 362 21.56 6.24 2.16
N ILE A 363 21.31 6.58 0.88
CA ILE A 363 19.98 6.81 0.32
C ILE A 363 19.69 5.74 -0.73
N GLU A 364 18.55 5.09 -0.58
CA GLU A 364 18.00 4.18 -1.57
C GLU A 364 16.81 4.85 -2.27
N LEU A 365 16.79 4.84 -3.59
CA LEU A 365 15.67 5.36 -4.37
C LEU A 365 14.79 4.22 -4.87
N ILE A 366 13.51 4.32 -4.59
CA ILE A 366 12.48 3.37 -5.04
C ILE A 366 11.58 4.09 -6.04
N TYR A 367 11.73 3.76 -7.30
CA TYR A 367 10.95 4.35 -8.39
C TYR A 367 9.54 3.74 -8.45
N ALA A 368 8.54 4.59 -8.70
CA ALA A 368 7.14 4.21 -8.83
C ALA A 368 6.59 4.61 -10.20
N GLY A 369 6.09 5.83 -10.33
CA GLY A 369 5.51 6.33 -11.57
C GLY A 369 6.56 6.95 -12.49
N VAL A 370 7.38 6.14 -13.15
CA VAL A 370 8.44 6.59 -14.06
C VAL A 370 8.39 5.89 -15.42
N SER A 371 8.89 6.57 -16.45
CA SER A 371 9.09 6.02 -17.81
C SER A 371 10.43 6.50 -18.39
N ARG A 372 10.86 5.91 -19.51
CA ARG A 372 11.99 6.45 -20.28
C ARG A 372 11.55 7.69 -21.06
N ALA A 373 12.42 8.68 -21.17
CA ALA A 373 12.20 9.83 -22.03
C ALA A 373 11.99 9.37 -23.48
N GLY A 374 10.97 9.92 -24.15
CA GLY A 374 10.66 9.57 -25.54
C GLY A 374 9.90 8.26 -25.75
N ALA A 375 9.61 7.49 -24.70
CA ALA A 375 8.65 6.40 -24.79
C ALA A 375 7.27 6.97 -25.19
N ALA A 376 6.64 6.40 -26.23
CA ALA A 376 5.35 6.85 -26.72
C ALA A 376 4.32 6.68 -25.60
N ASP A 377 3.84 7.81 -25.07
CA ASP A 377 2.80 7.83 -24.04
C ASP A 377 1.48 7.42 -24.71
N THR A 378 1.09 6.15 -24.56
CA THR A 378 -0.18 5.62 -25.05
C THR A 378 -1.29 6.18 -24.16
N GLY A 379 -1.66 7.46 -24.35
CA GLY A 379 -2.92 7.96 -23.84
C GLY A 379 -2.96 9.24 -23.03
N VAL A 380 -1.96 10.14 -23.09
CA VAL A 380 -2.07 11.43 -22.39
C VAL A 380 -1.77 12.60 -23.32
N SER A 381 -2.77 13.46 -23.49
CA SER A 381 -2.63 14.74 -24.21
C SER A 381 -1.54 15.59 -23.56
N ARG A 382 -0.58 16.05 -24.37
CA ARG A 382 0.35 17.13 -24.02
C ARG A 382 -0.47 18.41 -23.78
N ALA A 383 -0.93 18.62 -22.57
CA ALA A 383 -1.44 19.90 -22.14
C ALA A 383 -0.25 20.79 -21.78
N GLY A 384 0.04 21.76 -22.64
CA GLY A 384 1.02 22.81 -22.38
C GLY A 384 2.43 22.55 -22.95
N ALA A 385 2.56 22.56 -24.28
CA ALA A 385 3.84 22.66 -24.97
C ALA A 385 4.42 24.08 -24.88
N ASP A 386 4.63 24.60 -23.68
CA ASP A 386 5.36 25.86 -23.49
C ASP A 386 5.98 25.93 -22.09
N SER A 387 6.81 24.99 -21.76
CA SER A 387 7.68 25.06 -20.58
C SER A 387 9.01 24.47 -20.98
N GLY A 388 10.06 25.25 -20.82
CA GLY A 388 11.47 24.96 -21.13
C GLY A 388 12.02 23.68 -20.53
N LEU A 389 11.38 22.55 -20.79
CA LEU A 389 11.85 21.20 -20.53
C LEU A 389 13.05 20.99 -21.44
N LYS A 390 14.25 21.06 -20.87
CA LYS A 390 15.51 20.76 -21.53
C LYS A 390 15.45 19.34 -22.09
N ASP A 391 16.13 19.14 -23.21
CA ASP A 391 16.36 17.85 -23.84
C ASP A 391 16.77 16.81 -22.77
N VAL A 392 15.90 15.83 -22.50
CA VAL A 392 16.04 14.91 -21.35
C VAL A 392 16.94 13.72 -21.69
N GLY A 393 17.34 13.57 -22.97
CA GLY A 393 18.10 12.39 -23.45
C GLY A 393 17.33 11.08 -23.17
N ASP A 394 18.05 9.98 -22.97
CA ASP A 394 17.48 8.64 -22.68
C ASP A 394 17.18 8.40 -21.18
N GLY A 395 17.15 9.45 -20.35
CA GLY A 395 16.96 9.39 -18.90
C GLY A 395 15.54 9.03 -18.45
N LEU A 396 15.36 8.86 -17.13
CA LEU A 396 14.04 8.64 -16.53
C LEU A 396 13.26 9.96 -16.41
N VAL A 397 11.96 9.87 -16.62
CA VAL A 397 10.99 10.96 -16.44
C VAL A 397 9.79 10.52 -15.64
N SER A 398 9.10 11.47 -14.99
CA SER A 398 7.85 11.18 -14.28
C SER A 398 6.74 10.76 -15.24
N ALA A 399 6.02 9.69 -14.89
CA ALA A 399 4.85 9.18 -15.60
C ALA A 399 3.63 9.07 -14.67
N GLY A 400 3.83 8.97 -13.36
CA GLY A 400 2.81 8.86 -12.33
C GLY A 400 2.80 10.01 -11.33
N GLY A 401 1.78 10.07 -10.48
CA GLY A 401 1.63 11.11 -9.45
C GLY A 401 2.65 10.97 -8.31
N ARG A 402 2.84 9.75 -7.76
CA ARG A 402 3.99 9.41 -6.91
C ARG A 402 5.09 8.95 -7.84
N ILE A 403 6.20 9.67 -7.85
CA ILE A 403 7.30 9.46 -8.81
C ILE A 403 8.29 8.44 -8.27
N LEU A 404 8.79 8.70 -7.07
CA LEU A 404 9.72 7.85 -6.36
C LEU A 404 9.61 8.06 -4.84
N MET A 405 10.26 7.20 -4.09
CA MET A 405 10.45 7.32 -2.65
C MET A 405 11.95 7.31 -2.34
N ALA A 406 12.43 8.34 -1.65
CA ALA A 406 13.76 8.33 -1.07
C ALA A 406 13.70 7.65 0.31
N LEU A 407 14.56 6.65 0.54
CA LEU A 407 14.65 5.86 1.74
C LEU A 407 16.01 6.04 2.40
N ALA A 408 16.02 6.18 3.71
CA ALA A 408 17.22 6.06 4.53
C ALA A 408 17.01 5.08 5.68
N GLN A 409 18.03 4.28 5.96
CA GLN A 409 18.12 3.44 7.15
C GLN A 409 19.00 4.12 8.19
N GLY A 410 18.78 3.79 9.46
CA GLY A 410 19.59 4.26 10.59
C GLY A 410 19.47 3.33 11.79
N ASN A 411 20.28 3.58 12.80
CA ASN A 411 20.17 2.85 14.07
C ASN A 411 18.86 3.17 14.80
N ASP A 412 18.31 4.35 14.52
CA ASP A 412 17.01 4.80 15.02
C ASP A 412 16.29 5.70 13.98
N ILE A 413 15.05 6.06 14.31
CA ILE A 413 14.19 6.88 13.43
C ILE A 413 14.77 8.29 13.22
N GLN A 414 15.43 8.85 14.23
CA GLN A 414 16.03 10.19 14.14
C GLN A 414 17.14 10.21 13.10
N GLU A 415 18.06 9.24 13.15
CA GLU A 415 19.16 9.11 12.19
C GLU A 415 18.63 8.89 10.78
N ALA A 416 17.72 7.93 10.59
CA ALA A 416 17.12 7.63 9.30
C ALA A 416 16.39 8.88 8.73
N ARG A 417 15.62 9.59 9.57
CA ARG A 417 14.93 10.80 9.16
C ARG A 417 15.88 11.91 8.76
N THR A 418 16.92 12.15 9.56
CA THR A 418 17.93 13.18 9.26
C THR A 418 18.56 12.90 7.90
N SER A 419 19.03 11.68 7.66
CA SER A 419 19.68 11.29 6.41
C SER A 419 18.81 11.51 5.17
N VAL A 420 17.52 11.13 5.21
CA VAL A 420 16.64 11.28 4.05
C VAL A 420 16.31 12.74 3.77
N TYR A 421 16.14 13.58 4.81
CA TYR A 421 15.82 15.00 4.63
C TYR A 421 17.05 15.82 4.24
N ASP A 422 18.23 15.53 4.77
CA ASP A 422 19.48 16.17 4.33
C ASP A 422 19.66 15.99 2.83
N TYR A 423 19.44 14.77 2.32
CA TYR A 423 19.49 14.51 0.89
C TYR A 423 18.42 15.29 0.09
N LEU A 424 17.15 15.20 0.49
CA LEU A 424 16.06 15.83 -0.26
C LEU A 424 16.12 17.36 -0.21
N ASP A 425 16.63 17.95 0.86
CA ASP A 425 16.72 19.39 1.02
C ASP A 425 17.89 20.00 0.24
N GLU A 426 18.88 19.19 -0.19
CA GLU A 426 19.94 19.60 -1.11
C GLU A 426 19.47 19.65 -2.58
N LEU A 427 18.38 18.95 -2.93
CA LEU A 427 17.86 18.91 -4.29
C LEU A 427 17.04 20.15 -4.64
N THR A 428 17.18 20.62 -5.89
CA THR A 428 16.32 21.67 -6.44
C THR A 428 15.19 21.02 -7.24
N LEU A 429 14.08 20.69 -6.57
CA LEU A 429 12.95 20.02 -7.19
C LEU A 429 12.06 21.01 -7.94
N SER A 430 11.97 20.84 -9.28
CA SER A 430 11.05 21.61 -10.13
C SER A 430 9.84 20.76 -10.46
N HIS A 431 8.62 21.27 -10.25
CA HIS A 431 7.36 20.59 -10.48
C HIS A 431 7.16 19.30 -9.67
N MET A 432 7.85 19.18 -8.53
CA MET A 432 7.76 18.08 -7.59
C MET A 432 7.69 18.61 -6.16
N PHE A 433 7.07 17.83 -5.27
CA PHE A 433 6.99 18.15 -3.86
C PHE A 433 7.09 16.90 -2.99
N TYR A 434 7.40 17.10 -1.71
CA TYR A 434 7.37 16.08 -0.67
C TYR A 434 6.96 16.69 0.67
N ARG A 435 6.53 15.84 1.60
CA ARG A 435 6.18 16.28 2.95
C ARG A 435 7.44 16.45 3.80
N LYS A 436 7.45 17.48 4.65
CA LYS A 436 8.57 17.82 5.55
C LYS A 436 8.47 17.16 6.93
N ASP A 437 7.37 16.46 7.24
CA ASP A 437 7.01 15.98 8.57
C ASP A 437 6.91 14.46 8.71
N ILE A 438 7.36 13.69 7.70
CA ILE A 438 7.39 12.22 7.80
C ILE A 438 8.26 11.82 9.00
N ALA A 439 7.71 10.95 9.86
CA ALA A 439 8.30 10.47 11.11
C ALA A 439 8.59 11.55 12.18
N LEU A 440 8.26 12.82 11.96
CA LEU A 440 8.58 13.91 12.94
C LEU A 440 7.92 13.65 14.30
N LYS A 441 6.63 13.30 14.32
CA LYS A 441 5.90 13.01 15.57
C LYS A 441 6.51 11.80 16.33
N ALA A 442 7.04 10.81 15.61
CA ALA A 442 7.70 9.66 16.21
C ALA A 442 9.00 10.07 16.93
N VAL A 443 9.81 10.90 16.29
CA VAL A 443 11.03 11.45 16.88
C VAL A 443 10.73 12.28 18.14
N GLU A 444 9.72 13.15 18.07
CA GLU A 444 9.30 13.95 19.22
C GLU A 444 8.80 13.10 20.40
N GLN A 445 8.12 11.98 20.11
CA GLN A 445 7.67 11.03 21.14
C GLN A 445 8.84 10.29 21.81
N LEU A 446 9.83 9.88 21.03
CA LEU A 446 11.03 9.24 21.55
C LEU A 446 11.83 10.20 22.45
N ASN A 447 12.02 11.44 22.02
CA ASN A 447 12.73 12.47 22.79
C ASN A 447 12.02 12.84 24.11
N LYS A 448 10.69 12.69 24.20
CA LYS A 448 9.94 12.91 25.45
C LYS A 448 10.05 11.73 26.45
N ARG A 449 10.46 10.56 25.97
CA ARG A 449 10.62 9.35 26.80
C ARG A 449 12.06 9.13 27.29
N ALA A 450 13.03 9.74 26.62
CA ALA A 450 14.44 9.77 27.00
C ALA A 450 14.68 10.85 28.08
#